data_5a4b0d33afafd6f6e60b0eac1844635a
#
_entry.id   5a4b0d33afafd6f6e60b0eac1844635a
#
_cell.length_a   1.000
_cell.length_b   1.000
_cell.length_c   1.000
_cell.angle_alpha   90.00
_cell.angle_beta   90.00
_cell.angle_gamma   90.00
#
_symmetry.space_group_name_H-M   'P 1'
#
loop_
_entity.id
_entity.type
_entity.pdbx_description
1 polymer ?
#
loop_
_entity_poly.entity_id
_entity_poly.type
_entity_poly.pdbx_seq_one_letter_code
_entity_poly.pdbx_strand_id
1 'polypeptide(L)'
;RNPNLWKTLEDVILPDLISKFGPRLKVWSAACSTGDEPYSLAMVLAKKVPMRDIKIIATDLDEQVLEKAKDGVYGENSIKGLPKEFQDKYFEKMGDRFYKISDDIKRCVEFKKSNLLKDPYPTGCHLIVCRNVLIYFTEEAKKDVYEKFNKSLVTDGCLFVGNTEQIIGYRAVSYTHLRAHETT
;
A
#
# COMPACT_ATOMS: atom_id res chain seq x y z
N ARG A 1 -1.13 4.31 -12.67
CA ARG A 1 -0.24 4.71 -11.58
C ARG A 1 -0.03 6.23 -11.61
N ASN A 2 -0.17 6.89 -10.49
CA ASN A 2 0.01 8.33 -10.39
C ASN A 2 1.39 8.67 -9.83
N PRO A 3 2.33 9.19 -10.66
CA PRO A 3 3.69 9.48 -10.20
C PRO A 3 3.76 10.52 -9.09
N ASN A 4 2.85 11.50 -9.07
CA ASN A 4 2.83 12.55 -8.05
C ASN A 4 2.47 12.01 -6.67
N LEU A 5 1.52 11.08 -6.60
CA LEU A 5 1.15 10.43 -5.33
C LEU A 5 2.31 9.61 -4.78
N TRP A 6 2.96 8.84 -5.63
CA TRP A 6 4.10 8.03 -5.23
C TRP A 6 5.27 8.88 -4.76
N LYS A 7 5.48 10.01 -5.43
CA LYS A 7 6.51 10.95 -5.02
C LYS A 7 6.21 11.57 -3.64
N THR A 8 4.97 11.93 -3.38
CA THR A 8 4.55 12.43 -2.07
C THR A 8 4.74 11.38 -0.99
N LEU A 9 4.37 10.14 -1.28
CA LEU A 9 4.57 9.03 -0.36
C LEU A 9 6.06 8.84 -0.03
N GLU A 10 6.90 8.82 -1.04
CA GLU A 10 8.35 8.63 -0.89
C GLU A 10 9.04 9.80 -0.21
N ASP A 11 8.72 11.03 -0.59
CA ASP A 11 9.46 12.22 -0.17
C ASP A 11 8.94 12.85 1.12
N VAL A 12 7.67 12.65 1.46
CA VAL A 12 7.01 13.32 2.58
C VAL A 12 6.47 12.34 3.60
N ILE A 13 5.60 11.44 3.20
CA ILE A 13 4.84 10.58 4.13
C ILE A 13 5.74 9.55 4.80
N LEU A 14 6.49 8.78 4.04
CA LEU A 14 7.36 7.74 4.60
C LEU A 14 8.47 8.33 5.48
N PRO A 15 9.17 9.40 5.06
CA PRO A 15 10.16 10.03 5.95
C PRO A 15 9.56 10.53 7.26
N ASP A 16 8.37 11.12 7.22
CA ASP A 16 7.68 11.60 8.41
C ASP A 16 7.31 10.44 9.35
N LEU A 17 6.74 9.37 8.82
CA LEU A 17 6.38 8.19 9.61
C LEU A 17 7.61 7.51 10.22
N ILE A 18 8.68 7.40 9.45
CA ILE A 18 9.94 6.82 9.95
C ILE A 18 10.52 7.68 11.06
N SER A 19 10.47 9.01 10.91
CA SER A 19 10.92 9.94 11.94
C SER A 19 10.14 9.79 13.25
N LYS A 20 8.83 9.57 13.16
CA LYS A 20 7.95 9.45 14.33
C LYS A 20 8.01 8.07 14.99
N PHE A 21 8.06 7.01 14.18
CA PHE A 21 7.85 5.65 14.64
C PHE A 21 9.06 4.72 14.46
N GLY A 22 10.11 5.19 13.84
CA GLY A 22 11.29 4.36 13.55
C GLY A 22 11.14 3.56 12.25
N PRO A 23 12.12 2.69 11.96
CA PRO A 23 12.18 1.99 10.67
C PRO A 23 11.17 0.84 10.50
N ARG A 24 10.59 0.34 11.59
CA ARG A 24 9.70 -0.82 11.58
C ARG A 24 8.24 -0.40 11.50
N LEU A 25 7.86 0.19 10.39
CA LEU A 25 6.49 0.59 10.17
C LEU A 25 5.59 -0.62 9.90
N LYS A 26 4.40 -0.62 10.51
CA LYS A 26 3.35 -1.55 10.13
C LYS A 26 2.53 -0.93 9.01
N VAL A 27 2.61 -1.50 7.82
CA VAL A 27 1.97 -0.99 6.61
C VAL A 27 0.93 -1.99 6.13
N TRP A 28 -0.25 -1.50 5.79
CA TRP A 28 -1.32 -2.31 5.25
C TRP A 28 -1.72 -1.78 3.87
N SER A 29 -1.58 -2.60 2.84
CA SER A 29 -2.08 -2.36 1.50
C SER A 29 -3.45 -3.06 1.38
N ALA A 30 -4.51 -2.30 1.54
CA ALA A 30 -5.88 -2.80 1.47
C ALA A 30 -6.34 -2.77 0.01
N ALA A 31 -6.87 -3.89 -0.48
CA ALA A 31 -7.24 -4.10 -1.88
C ALA A 31 -6.01 -4.06 -2.81
N CYS A 32 -5.09 -4.97 -2.58
CA CYS A 32 -3.78 -5.00 -3.23
C CYS A 32 -3.78 -5.54 -4.67
N SER A 33 -4.87 -6.16 -5.11
CA SER A 33 -4.98 -6.78 -6.43
C SER A 33 -3.81 -7.72 -6.72
N THR A 34 -3.13 -7.57 -7.86
CA THR A 34 -2.02 -8.45 -8.27
C THR A 34 -0.68 -8.12 -7.61
N GLY A 35 -0.68 -7.26 -6.60
CA GLY A 35 0.50 -7.01 -5.78
C GLY A 35 1.38 -5.87 -6.23
N ASP A 36 1.01 -5.14 -7.27
CA ASP A 36 1.80 -4.03 -7.81
C ASP A 36 2.05 -2.95 -6.74
N GLU A 37 1.01 -2.60 -6.00
CA GLU A 37 1.08 -1.57 -4.95
C GLU A 37 1.94 -1.99 -3.76
N PRO A 38 1.71 -3.15 -3.10
CA PRO A 38 2.53 -3.51 -1.95
C PRO A 38 3.99 -3.76 -2.33
N TYR A 39 4.27 -4.30 -3.51
CA TYR A 39 5.64 -4.47 -3.95
C TYR A 39 6.32 -3.12 -4.24
N SER A 40 5.58 -2.17 -4.83
CA SER A 40 6.11 -0.81 -5.02
C SER A 40 6.40 -0.13 -3.68
N LEU A 41 5.52 -0.32 -2.69
CA LEU A 41 5.75 0.18 -1.32
C LEU A 41 7.03 -0.43 -0.72
N ALA A 42 7.21 -1.74 -0.88
CA ALA A 42 8.41 -2.42 -0.38
C ALA A 42 9.69 -1.88 -1.03
N MET A 43 9.67 -1.69 -2.34
CA MET A 43 10.82 -1.15 -3.07
C MET A 43 11.16 0.28 -2.65
N VAL A 44 10.15 1.12 -2.46
CA VAL A 44 10.34 2.50 -1.97
C VAL A 44 10.88 2.51 -0.55
N LEU A 45 10.31 1.68 0.33
CA LEU A 45 10.79 1.55 1.72
C LEU A 45 12.23 1.05 1.78
N ALA A 46 12.62 0.15 0.88
CA ALA A 46 13.98 -0.39 0.84
C ALA A 46 15.05 0.67 0.55
N LYS A 47 14.64 1.81 0.00
CA LYS A 47 15.55 2.97 -0.17
C LYS A 47 15.82 3.70 1.15
N LYS A 48 15.02 3.47 2.17
CA LYS A 48 14.99 4.28 3.39
C LYS A 48 15.33 3.49 4.65
N VAL A 49 15.00 2.22 4.68
CA VAL A 49 15.20 1.35 5.86
C VAL A 49 15.76 0.00 5.44
N PRO A 50 16.39 -0.74 6.35
CA PRO A 50 16.85 -2.09 6.05
C PRO A 50 15.67 -2.99 5.64
N MET A 51 15.92 -3.84 4.67
CA MET A 51 14.86 -4.70 4.12
C MET A 51 14.26 -5.63 5.18
N ARG A 52 15.03 -6.07 6.14
CA ARG A 52 14.55 -6.91 7.26
C ARG A 52 13.51 -6.22 8.14
N ASP A 53 13.45 -4.89 8.10
CA ASP A 53 12.48 -4.10 8.89
C ASP A 53 11.19 -3.81 8.13
N ILE A 54 11.11 -4.20 6.86
CA ILE A 54 9.93 -3.94 6.02
C ILE A 54 8.92 -5.07 6.19
N LYS A 55 7.72 -4.72 6.67
CA LYS A 55 6.60 -5.65 6.80
C LYS A 55 5.32 -5.00 6.31
N ILE A 56 4.80 -5.53 5.24
CA ILE A 56 3.57 -5.05 4.60
C ILE A 56 2.55 -6.16 4.61
N ILE A 57 1.36 -5.88 5.15
CA ILE A 57 0.20 -6.75 5.04
C ILE A 57 -0.55 -6.30 3.81
N ALA A 58 -0.79 -7.22 2.88
CA ALA A 58 -1.50 -6.94 1.64
C ALA A 58 -2.74 -7.82 1.56
N THR A 59 -3.91 -7.22 1.42
CA THR A 59 -5.17 -7.94 1.42
C THR A 59 -5.97 -7.67 0.17
N ASP A 60 -6.75 -8.67 -0.24
CA ASP A 60 -7.73 -8.55 -1.30
C ASP A 60 -8.84 -9.56 -1.08
N LEU A 61 -10.00 -9.30 -1.66
CA LEU A 61 -11.14 -10.20 -1.61
C LEU A 61 -10.98 -11.38 -2.56
N ASP A 62 -10.28 -11.19 -3.67
CA ASP A 62 -10.15 -12.14 -4.76
C ASP A 62 -8.91 -13.03 -4.58
N GLU A 63 -9.14 -14.32 -4.35
CA GLU A 63 -8.07 -15.30 -4.18
C GLU A 63 -7.19 -15.46 -5.42
N GLN A 64 -7.77 -15.29 -6.60
CA GLN A 64 -7.02 -15.47 -7.86
C GLN A 64 -5.97 -14.36 -8.04
N VAL A 65 -6.33 -13.12 -7.73
CA VAL A 65 -5.36 -12.02 -7.80
C VAL A 65 -4.28 -12.16 -6.73
N LEU A 66 -4.63 -12.69 -5.55
CA LEU A 66 -3.65 -12.95 -4.50
C LEU A 66 -2.64 -14.02 -4.91
N GLU A 67 -3.07 -15.07 -5.59
CA GLU A 67 -2.17 -16.10 -6.10
C GLU A 67 -1.19 -15.52 -7.13
N LYS A 68 -1.68 -14.67 -8.02
CA LYS A 68 -0.83 -13.95 -8.98
C LYS A 68 0.17 -13.03 -8.27
N ALA A 69 -0.30 -12.34 -7.24
CA ALA A 69 0.56 -11.47 -6.44
C ALA A 69 1.68 -12.26 -5.76
N LYS A 70 1.37 -13.43 -5.19
CA LYS A 70 2.35 -14.31 -4.55
C LYS A 70 3.38 -14.84 -5.55
N ASP A 71 2.97 -15.13 -6.78
CA ASP A 71 3.88 -15.58 -7.82
C ASP A 71 4.90 -14.48 -8.18
N GLY A 72 4.49 -13.24 -8.17
CA GLY A 72 5.36 -12.10 -8.43
C GLY A 72 5.89 -12.03 -9.86
N VAL A 73 5.14 -12.56 -10.82
CA VAL A 73 5.50 -12.55 -12.23
C VAL A 73 4.65 -11.55 -12.97
N TYR A 74 5.30 -10.64 -13.70
CA TYR A 74 4.65 -9.52 -14.38
C TYR A 74 5.06 -9.44 -15.84
N GLY A 75 4.13 -8.95 -16.67
CA GLY A 75 4.42 -8.68 -18.05
C GLY A 75 5.29 -7.42 -18.23
N GLU A 76 5.91 -7.30 -19.38
CA GLU A 76 6.78 -6.20 -19.72
C GLU A 76 6.11 -4.83 -19.53
N ASN A 77 4.83 -4.72 -19.91
CA ASN A 77 4.10 -3.45 -19.80
C ASN A 77 3.93 -2.99 -18.34
N SER A 78 3.77 -3.92 -17.42
CA SER A 78 3.66 -3.60 -15.99
C SER A 78 4.99 -3.09 -15.43
N ILE A 79 6.10 -3.62 -15.92
CA ILE A 79 7.43 -3.26 -15.46
C ILE A 79 7.89 -1.92 -16.01
N LYS A 80 7.55 -1.59 -17.24
CA LYS A 80 7.96 -0.33 -17.90
C LYS A 80 7.57 0.93 -17.11
N GLY A 81 6.48 0.88 -16.36
CA GLY A 81 6.03 2.01 -15.56
C GLY A 81 6.82 2.26 -14.28
N LEU A 82 7.71 1.34 -13.92
CA LEU A 82 8.56 1.47 -12.74
C LEU A 82 9.82 2.28 -13.03
N PRO A 83 10.41 2.96 -12.02
CA PRO A 83 11.73 3.52 -12.17
C PRO A 83 12.74 2.47 -12.64
N LYS A 84 13.64 2.86 -13.54
CA LYS A 84 14.63 1.93 -14.08
C LYS A 84 15.51 1.30 -13.01
N GLU A 85 15.82 2.05 -11.98
CA GLU A 85 16.54 1.59 -10.79
C GLU A 85 15.87 0.36 -10.16
N PHE A 86 14.53 0.38 -10.03
CA PHE A 86 13.78 -0.74 -9.50
C PHE A 86 13.71 -1.91 -10.48
N GLN A 87 13.55 -1.63 -11.76
CA GLN A 87 13.55 -2.67 -12.79
C GLN A 87 14.85 -3.48 -12.76
N ASP A 88 15.98 -2.79 -12.71
CA ASP A 88 17.29 -3.43 -12.75
C ASP A 88 17.62 -4.17 -11.45
N LYS A 89 17.20 -3.64 -10.32
CA LYS A 89 17.57 -4.17 -9.01
C LYS A 89 16.67 -5.32 -8.54
N TYR A 90 15.39 -5.26 -8.83
CA TYR A 90 14.42 -6.14 -8.20
C TYR A 90 13.68 -7.10 -9.15
N PHE A 91 13.97 -7.03 -10.44
CA PHE A 91 13.29 -7.89 -11.41
C PHE A 91 14.28 -8.67 -12.25
N GLU A 92 13.96 -9.94 -12.45
CA GLU A 92 14.72 -10.84 -13.31
C GLU A 92 13.85 -11.24 -14.48
N LYS A 93 14.42 -11.18 -15.69
CA LYS A 93 13.70 -11.53 -16.91
C LYS A 93 13.47 -13.05 -16.97
N MET A 94 12.23 -13.43 -17.22
CA MET A 94 11.82 -14.82 -17.42
C MET A 94 11.28 -14.99 -18.84
N GLY A 95 12.04 -15.66 -19.72
CA GLY A 95 11.66 -15.79 -21.12
C GLY A 95 11.65 -14.43 -21.82
N ASP A 96 10.77 -14.26 -22.82
CA ASP A 96 10.79 -13.07 -23.69
C ASP A 96 9.96 -11.91 -23.18
N ARG A 97 8.93 -12.15 -22.37
CA ARG A 97 7.91 -11.14 -22.05
C ARG A 97 7.58 -10.97 -20.57
N PHE A 98 8.18 -11.78 -19.70
CA PHE A 98 7.84 -11.78 -18.29
C PHE A 98 9.03 -11.48 -17.42
N TYR A 99 8.74 -10.91 -16.24
CA TYR A 99 9.73 -10.56 -15.24
C TYR A 99 9.25 -11.05 -13.87
N LYS A 100 10.18 -11.61 -13.10
CA LYS A 100 9.90 -12.07 -11.76
C LYS A 100 10.52 -11.12 -10.76
N ILE A 101 9.74 -10.72 -9.76
CA ILE A 101 10.24 -9.88 -8.67
C ILE A 101 11.16 -10.70 -7.75
N SER A 102 12.16 -10.06 -7.15
CA SER A 102 13.12 -10.72 -6.29
C SER A 102 12.44 -11.31 -5.05
N ASP A 103 12.99 -12.42 -4.55
CA ASP A 103 12.50 -13.05 -3.33
C ASP A 103 12.66 -12.16 -2.11
N ASP A 104 13.67 -11.31 -2.09
CA ASP A 104 13.90 -10.37 -0.99
C ASP A 104 12.72 -9.39 -0.84
N ILE A 105 12.21 -8.88 -1.95
CA ILE A 105 11.02 -8.02 -1.93
C ILE A 105 9.78 -8.83 -1.59
N LYS A 106 9.64 -10.04 -2.11
CA LYS A 106 8.48 -10.90 -1.80
C LYS A 106 8.37 -11.18 -0.30
N ARG A 107 9.49 -11.37 0.37
CA ARG A 107 9.49 -11.62 1.83
C ARG A 107 9.01 -10.43 2.66
N CYS A 108 9.01 -9.22 2.09
CA CYS A 108 8.51 -8.04 2.77
C CYS A 108 6.99 -7.99 2.85
N VAL A 109 6.28 -8.79 2.06
CA VAL A 109 4.83 -8.69 1.90
C VAL A 109 4.16 -10.00 2.29
N GLU A 110 3.16 -9.90 3.17
CA GLU A 110 2.30 -11.02 3.55
C GLU A 110 0.93 -10.82 2.91
N PHE A 111 0.51 -11.75 2.06
CA PHE A 111 -0.78 -11.67 1.38
C PHE A 111 -1.84 -12.46 2.13
N LYS A 112 -3.01 -11.85 2.31
CA LYS A 112 -4.17 -12.47 2.98
C LYS A 112 -5.46 -12.12 2.26
N LYS A 113 -6.38 -13.08 2.20
CA LYS A 113 -7.74 -12.80 1.76
C LYS A 113 -8.48 -12.05 2.87
N SER A 114 -9.15 -10.96 2.52
CA SER A 114 -9.95 -10.18 3.45
C SER A 114 -11.03 -9.38 2.73
N ASN A 115 -12.19 -9.32 3.37
CA ASN A 115 -13.32 -8.52 2.92
C ASN A 115 -13.40 -7.26 3.79
N LEU A 116 -13.19 -6.09 3.20
CA LEU A 116 -13.20 -4.81 3.92
C LEU A 116 -14.54 -4.52 4.61
N LEU A 117 -15.63 -5.10 4.14
CA LEU A 117 -16.97 -4.86 4.69
C LEU A 117 -17.30 -5.81 5.86
N LYS A 118 -16.61 -6.94 5.98
CA LYS A 118 -17.00 -7.99 6.92
C LYS A 118 -15.91 -8.41 7.89
N ASP A 119 -14.66 -8.45 7.44
CA ASP A 119 -13.59 -9.04 8.22
C ASP A 119 -12.92 -8.02 9.15
N PRO A 120 -12.33 -8.48 10.25
CA PRO A 120 -11.58 -7.59 11.13
C PRO A 120 -10.35 -7.03 10.44
N TYR A 121 -10.00 -5.80 10.78
CA TYR A 121 -8.85 -5.11 10.20
C TYR A 121 -7.58 -5.35 11.03
N PRO A 122 -6.40 -5.32 10.42
CA PRO A 122 -5.16 -5.24 11.17
C PRO A 122 -5.19 -4.04 12.13
N THR A 123 -4.54 -4.15 13.27
CA THR A 123 -4.49 -3.06 14.26
C THR A 123 -3.09 -2.50 14.40
N GLY A 124 -2.97 -1.29 14.92
CA GLY A 124 -1.67 -0.67 15.15
C GLY A 124 -0.93 -0.30 13.87
N CYS A 125 -1.64 0.00 12.80
CA CYS A 125 -1.03 0.38 11.52
C CYS A 125 -0.48 1.81 11.58
N HIS A 126 0.70 1.99 11.02
CA HIS A 126 1.30 3.32 10.83
C HIS A 126 0.90 3.93 9.49
N LEU A 127 0.69 3.09 8.49
CA LEU A 127 0.26 3.50 7.15
C LEU A 127 -0.75 2.50 6.61
N ILE A 128 -1.87 3.03 6.11
CA ILE A 128 -2.84 2.24 5.35
C ILE A 128 -2.94 2.85 3.97
N VAL A 129 -2.77 2.01 2.94
CA VAL A 129 -2.93 2.40 1.54
C VAL A 129 -4.15 1.67 0.99
N CYS A 130 -5.14 2.42 0.51
CA CYS A 130 -6.34 1.85 -0.10
C CYS A 130 -6.72 2.69 -1.31
N ARG A 131 -6.43 2.18 -2.51
CA ARG A 131 -6.62 2.92 -3.75
C ARG A 131 -7.62 2.23 -4.66
N ASN A 132 -8.46 3.05 -5.31
CA ASN A 132 -9.31 2.61 -6.42
C ASN A 132 -10.38 1.57 -6.07
N VAL A 133 -10.69 1.33 -4.82
CA VAL A 133 -11.72 0.36 -4.42
C VAL A 133 -12.95 1.03 -3.81
N LEU A 134 -12.76 2.13 -3.09
CA LEU A 134 -13.87 2.79 -2.37
C LEU A 134 -14.88 3.44 -3.31
N ILE A 135 -14.50 3.69 -4.55
CA ILE A 135 -15.41 4.22 -5.57
C ILE A 135 -16.59 3.29 -5.88
N TYR A 136 -16.44 2.00 -5.59
CA TYR A 136 -17.49 1.01 -5.83
C TYR A 136 -18.42 0.83 -4.64
N PHE A 137 -18.15 1.51 -3.53
CA PHE A 137 -18.92 1.37 -2.30
C PHE A 137 -20.00 2.46 -2.22
N THR A 138 -21.11 2.13 -1.54
CA THR A 138 -22.11 3.14 -1.17
C THR A 138 -21.48 4.15 -0.20
N GLU A 139 -22.12 5.33 -0.07
CA GLU A 139 -21.64 6.34 0.89
C GLU A 139 -21.64 5.81 2.32
N GLU A 140 -22.66 5.02 2.68
CA GLU A 140 -22.73 4.39 4.00
C GLU A 140 -21.58 3.40 4.23
N ALA A 141 -21.32 2.55 3.24
CA ALA A 141 -20.22 1.59 3.31
C ALA A 141 -18.85 2.29 3.39
N LYS A 142 -18.65 3.36 2.61
CA LYS A 142 -17.43 4.18 2.70
C LYS A 142 -17.21 4.72 4.09
N LYS A 143 -18.26 5.26 4.70
CA LYS A 143 -18.19 5.80 6.05
C LYS A 143 -17.74 4.74 7.04
N ASP A 144 -18.33 3.56 6.99
CA ASP A 144 -17.98 2.45 7.85
C ASP A 144 -16.51 2.02 7.67
N VAL A 145 -16.06 1.93 6.42
CA VAL A 145 -14.68 1.57 6.09
C VAL A 145 -13.70 2.63 6.62
N TYR A 146 -13.99 3.91 6.42
CA TYR A 146 -13.15 4.99 6.94
C TYR A 146 -13.07 4.98 8.46
N GLU A 147 -14.18 4.74 9.14
CA GLU A 147 -14.19 4.62 10.60
C GLU A 147 -13.33 3.44 11.07
N LYS A 148 -13.42 2.32 10.39
CA LYS A 148 -12.61 1.13 10.69
C LYS A 148 -11.12 1.38 10.40
N PHE A 149 -10.80 2.06 9.30
CA PHE A 149 -9.42 2.45 9.03
C PHE A 149 -8.86 3.36 10.12
N ASN A 150 -9.66 4.33 10.56
CA ASN A 150 -9.25 5.23 11.62
C ASN A 150 -8.92 4.49 12.91
N LYS A 151 -9.71 3.48 13.26
CA LYS A 151 -9.46 2.65 14.44
C LYS A 151 -8.24 1.75 14.28
N SER A 152 -7.95 1.33 13.05
CA SER A 152 -6.79 0.48 12.74
C SER A 152 -5.47 1.23 12.80
N LEU A 153 -5.51 2.56 12.61
CA LEU A 153 -4.32 3.41 12.64
C LEU A 153 -3.93 3.76 14.08
N VAL A 154 -2.63 3.81 14.32
CA VAL A 154 -2.10 4.48 15.51
C VAL A 154 -2.34 5.98 15.42
N THR A 155 -2.30 6.68 16.56
CA THR A 155 -2.31 8.15 16.55
C THR A 155 -1.13 8.65 15.72
N ASP A 156 -1.35 9.64 14.86
CA ASP A 156 -0.38 10.17 13.89
C ASP A 156 -0.01 9.20 12.76
N GLY A 157 -0.71 8.07 12.64
CA GLY A 157 -0.62 7.21 11.47
C GLY A 157 -1.31 7.86 10.27
N CYS A 158 -0.97 7.41 9.07
CA CYS A 158 -1.45 8.00 7.82
C CYS A 158 -2.37 7.05 7.05
N LEU A 159 -3.49 7.57 6.58
CA LEU A 159 -4.35 6.90 5.61
C LEU A 159 -4.14 7.55 4.24
N PHE A 160 -3.68 6.74 3.29
CA PHE A 160 -3.40 7.16 1.92
C PHE A 160 -4.45 6.55 0.99
N VAL A 161 -5.37 7.37 0.51
CA VAL A 161 -6.46 6.92 -0.35
C VAL A 161 -6.37 7.66 -1.67
N GLY A 162 -6.40 6.93 -2.77
CA GLY A 162 -6.30 7.55 -4.07
C GLY A 162 -7.17 6.85 -5.10
N ASN A 163 -8.31 7.39 -5.41
CA ASN A 163 -8.91 7.17 -6.71
C ASN A 163 -8.74 8.43 -7.58
N THR A 164 -8.49 9.58 -6.97
CA THR A 164 -8.31 10.86 -7.65
C THR A 164 -7.19 11.69 -6.99
N GLU A 165 -6.05 11.06 -6.71
CA GLU A 165 -4.87 11.74 -6.18
C GLU A 165 -5.04 12.34 -4.78
N GLN A 166 -5.92 11.79 -3.98
CA GLN A 166 -6.18 12.32 -2.65
C GLN A 166 -5.44 11.56 -1.57
N ILE A 167 -4.86 12.33 -0.67
CA ILE A 167 -4.35 11.85 0.60
C ILE A 167 -5.34 12.31 1.64
N ILE A 168 -5.98 11.37 2.33
CA ILE A 168 -6.93 11.72 3.39
C ILE A 168 -6.21 12.31 4.58
N GLY A 169 -4.96 11.91 4.80
CA GLY A 169 -4.11 12.50 5.80
C GLY A 169 -3.85 11.62 6.99
N TYR A 170 -3.41 12.25 8.05
CA TYR A 170 -2.97 11.56 9.25
C TYR A 170 -4.12 11.38 10.24
N ARG A 171 -4.09 10.30 10.98
CA ARG A 171 -5.03 10.10 12.07
C ARG A 171 -4.80 11.16 13.14
N ALA A 172 -5.83 11.98 13.38
CA ALA A 172 -5.90 12.81 14.55
C ALA A 172 -6.81 12.17 15.58
N VAL A 173 -7.08 12.87 16.67
CA VAL A 173 -7.95 12.40 17.75
C VAL A 173 -9.40 12.22 17.27
N SER A 174 -9.81 12.91 16.20
CA SER A 174 -11.17 12.82 15.68
C SER A 174 -11.21 12.49 14.19
N TYR A 175 -12.27 11.78 13.78
CA TYR A 175 -12.56 11.45 12.40
C TYR A 175 -12.73 12.68 11.50
N THR A 176 -13.12 13.81 12.08
CA THR A 176 -13.30 15.08 11.36
C THR A 176 -12.03 15.55 10.66
N HIS A 177 -10.87 15.24 11.25
CA HIS A 177 -9.58 15.58 10.66
C HIS A 177 -9.35 14.89 9.31
N LEU A 178 -9.73 13.62 9.21
CA LEU A 178 -9.60 12.89 7.94
C LEU A 178 -10.43 13.50 6.82
N ARG A 179 -11.63 13.99 7.16
CA ARG A 179 -12.52 14.63 6.17
C ARG A 179 -11.98 15.96 5.64
N ALA A 180 -11.25 16.69 6.46
CA ALA A 180 -10.71 17.98 6.05
C ALA A 180 -9.74 17.87 4.87
N HIS A 181 -9.15 16.71 4.66
CA HIS A 181 -8.22 16.46 3.57
C HIS A 181 -8.87 15.86 2.30
N GLU A 182 -10.15 15.50 2.37
CA GLU A 182 -10.87 14.99 1.21
C GLU A 182 -11.22 16.09 0.20
N THR A 183 -11.27 17.33 0.63
CA THR A 183 -11.76 18.45 -0.18
C THR A 183 -10.66 19.26 -0.87
N THR A 184 -9.43 18.92 -0.65
CA THR A 184 -8.27 19.55 -1.27
C THR A 184 -7.57 18.62 -2.24
#